data_1f6af159fa0dad4b2b1d5dedf48ee8b2
#
_entry.id   1f6af159fa0dad4b2b1d5dedf48ee8b2
#
_cell.length_a   1.000
_cell.length_b   1.000
_cell.length_c   1.000
_cell.angle_alpha   90.00
_cell.angle_beta   90.00
_cell.angle_gamma   90.00
#
_symmetry.space_group_name_H-M   'P 1'
#
loop_
_entity.id
_entity.type
_entity.pdbx_description
1 polymer ?
#
loop_
_entity_poly.entity_id
_entity_poly.type
_entity_poly.pdbx_seq_one_letter_code
_entity_poly.pdbx_strand_id
1 'polypeptide(L)' 'SFFEGIYADRILHISELIDLGKEPFTDVNALYRWLKREKNILGMRLGFDALTSTKGIQLLIEEMGRIQHGIFI' A
#
# COMPACT_ATOMS: atom_id res chain seq x y z
N SER A 1 6.94 -1.48 -24.53
CA SER A 1 7.57 -2.78 -24.30
C SER A 1 6.96 -3.49 -23.12
N PHE A 2 7.22 -4.77 -23.00
CA PHE A 2 6.69 -5.58 -21.89
C PHE A 2 7.10 -5.04 -20.53
N PHE A 3 8.36 -4.67 -20.39
CA PHE A 3 8.89 -4.17 -19.13
C PHE A 3 8.30 -2.79 -18.77
N GLU A 4 8.08 -1.95 -19.77
CA GLU A 4 7.45 -0.66 -19.55
C GLU A 4 6.03 -0.81 -19.00
N GLY A 5 5.28 -1.78 -19.53
CA GLY A 5 3.94 -2.07 -19.05
C GLY A 5 3.93 -2.50 -17.59
N ILE A 6 4.89 -3.36 -17.19
CA ILE A 6 4.99 -3.82 -15.81
C ILE A 6 5.28 -2.66 -14.87
N TYR A 7 6.22 -1.79 -15.25
CA TYR A 7 6.54 -0.62 -14.41
C TYR A 7 5.37 0.34 -14.32
N ALA A 8 4.65 0.55 -15.43
CA ALA A 8 3.48 1.43 -15.42
C ALA A 8 2.40 0.91 -14.50
N ASP A 9 2.12 -0.39 -14.54
CA ASP A 9 1.13 -1.00 -13.65
C ASP A 9 1.51 -0.83 -12.19
N ARG A 10 2.78 -1.03 -11.86
CA ARG A 10 3.24 -0.89 -10.48
C ARG A 10 3.11 0.56 -10.00
N ILE A 11 3.47 1.52 -10.86
CA ILE A 11 3.34 2.94 -10.53
C ILE A 11 1.87 3.29 -10.29
N LEU A 12 0.97 2.78 -11.12
CA LEU A 12 -0.46 3.02 -10.95
C LEU A 12 -0.96 2.47 -9.63
N HIS A 13 -0.54 1.26 -9.26
CA HIS A 13 -0.96 0.66 -8.00
C HIS A 13 -0.41 1.42 -6.80
N ILE A 14 0.83 1.88 -6.87
CA ILE A 14 1.41 2.69 -5.80
C ILE A 14 0.66 4.02 -5.68
N SER A 15 0.33 4.64 -6.80
CA SER A 15 -0.45 5.87 -6.80
C SER A 15 -1.82 5.67 -6.17
N GLU A 16 -2.47 4.54 -6.48
CA GLU A 16 -3.76 4.19 -5.88
C GLU A 16 -3.63 4.04 -4.37
N LEU A 17 -2.59 3.37 -3.91
CA LEU A 17 -2.34 3.19 -2.48
C LEU A 17 -2.16 4.54 -1.78
N ILE A 18 -1.39 5.44 -2.38
CA ILE A 18 -1.16 6.77 -1.82
C ILE A 18 -2.47 7.56 -1.78
N ASP A 19 -3.26 7.52 -2.84
CA ASP A 19 -4.54 8.22 -2.88
C ASP A 19 -5.50 7.71 -1.80
N LEU A 20 -5.56 6.41 -1.60
CA LEU A 20 -6.39 5.83 -0.55
C LEU A 20 -5.91 6.25 0.83
N GLY A 21 -4.59 6.38 1.01
CA GLY A 21 -4.01 6.75 2.29
C GLY A 21 -4.24 8.20 2.68
N LYS A 22 -4.59 9.06 1.72
CA LYS A 22 -4.79 10.50 2.01
C LYS A 22 -5.97 10.75 2.93
N GLU A 23 -6.96 9.88 2.97
CA GLU A 23 -8.10 10.06 3.86
C GLU A 23 -7.77 9.71 5.30
N PRO A 24 -7.27 8.50 5.62
CA PRO A 24 -6.95 8.17 7.00
C PRO A 24 -5.70 8.89 7.51
N PHE A 25 -4.77 9.24 6.62
CA PHE A 25 -3.55 9.94 7.00
C PHE A 25 -3.56 11.33 6.40
N THR A 26 -3.87 12.33 7.23
CA THR A 26 -3.90 13.72 6.78
C THR A 26 -2.51 14.29 6.56
N ASP A 27 -1.48 13.66 7.17
CA ASP A 27 -0.09 14.05 7.03
C ASP A 27 0.63 13.00 6.20
N VAL A 28 1.25 13.42 5.10
CA VAL A 28 1.97 12.52 4.22
C VAL A 28 3.12 11.82 4.93
N ASN A 29 3.72 12.46 5.93
CA ASN A 29 4.77 11.84 6.73
C ASN A 29 4.24 10.68 7.56
N ALA A 30 3.00 10.78 8.06
CA ALA A 30 2.37 9.70 8.79
C ALA A 30 2.10 8.50 7.86
N LEU A 31 1.65 8.77 6.65
CA LEU A 31 1.46 7.73 5.64
C LEU A 31 2.77 7.03 5.32
N TYR A 32 3.83 7.81 5.15
CA TYR A 32 5.14 7.27 4.84
C TYR A 32 5.66 6.38 5.98
N ARG A 33 5.49 6.82 7.23
CA ARG A 33 5.86 6.00 8.38
C ARG A 33 5.07 4.70 8.43
N TRP A 34 3.78 4.75 8.10
CA TRP A 34 2.95 3.55 8.03
C TRP A 34 3.48 2.57 7.00
N LEU A 35 3.85 3.07 5.82
CA LEU A 35 4.38 2.23 4.75
C LEU A 35 5.71 1.58 5.13
N LYS A 36 6.55 2.29 5.88
CA LYS A 36 7.86 1.78 6.28
C LYS A 36 7.77 0.77 7.41
N ARG A 37 6.75 0.83 8.24
CA ARG A 37 6.63 -0.06 9.39
C ARG A 37 6.23 -1.45 8.94
N GLU A 38 6.92 -2.47 9.49
CA GLU A 38 6.54 -3.84 9.24
C GLU A 38 5.20 -4.15 9.90
N LYS A 39 4.37 -4.88 9.18
CA LYS A 39 3.06 -5.27 9.66
C LYS A 39 2.72 -6.66 9.13
N ASN A 40 1.87 -7.37 9.86
CA ASN A 40 1.37 -8.67 9.42
C ASN A 40 -0.02 -8.49 8.85
N ILE A 41 -0.17 -8.86 7.58
CA ILE A 41 -1.46 -8.81 6.89
C ILE A 41 -1.69 -10.20 6.30
N LEU A 42 -2.76 -10.85 6.76
CA LEU A 42 -3.12 -12.19 6.29
C LEU A 42 -1.95 -13.18 6.42
N GLY A 43 -1.24 -13.08 7.53
CA GLY A 43 -0.12 -13.98 7.81
C GLY A 43 1.17 -13.65 7.10
N MET A 44 1.20 -12.59 6.29
CA MET A 44 2.41 -12.15 5.60
C MET A 44 3.01 -10.92 6.27
N ARG A 45 4.34 -10.94 6.40
CA ARG A 45 5.05 -9.78 6.92
C ARG A 45 5.33 -8.82 5.78
N LEU A 46 4.80 -7.61 5.90
CA LEU A 46 4.92 -6.59 4.87
C LEU A 46 5.57 -5.34 5.43
N GLY A 47 6.70 -4.97 4.87
CA GLY A 47 7.39 -3.74 5.16
C GLY A 47 7.42 -2.86 3.93
N PHE A 48 8.35 -1.91 3.90
CA PHE A 48 8.47 -1.00 2.76
C PHE A 48 8.81 -1.74 1.46
N ASP A 49 9.53 -2.85 1.56
CA ASP A 49 9.90 -3.68 0.42
C ASP A 49 8.69 -4.35 -0.24
N ALA A 50 7.53 -4.37 0.42
CA ALA A 50 6.29 -4.88 -0.19
C ALA A 50 5.92 -4.09 -1.45
N LEU A 51 6.37 -2.83 -1.54
CA LEU A 51 6.12 -2.01 -2.72
C LEU A 51 6.85 -2.50 -3.96
N THR A 52 7.76 -3.45 -3.81
CA THR A 52 8.49 -4.00 -4.95
C THR A 52 7.77 -5.17 -5.63
N SER A 53 6.64 -5.62 -5.09
CA SER A 53 5.89 -6.71 -5.69
C SER A 53 4.42 -6.32 -5.85
N THR A 54 3.81 -6.83 -6.93
CA THR A 54 2.39 -6.59 -7.18
C THR A 54 1.54 -7.14 -6.05
N LYS A 55 1.86 -8.33 -5.57
CA LYS A 55 1.10 -8.95 -4.49
C LYS A 55 1.19 -8.13 -3.20
N GLY A 56 2.39 -7.65 -2.88
CA GLY A 56 2.59 -6.82 -1.69
C GLY A 56 1.79 -5.53 -1.76
N ILE A 57 1.82 -4.85 -2.92
CA ILE A 57 1.07 -3.61 -3.11
C ILE A 57 -0.43 -3.88 -2.97
N GLN A 58 -0.93 -4.96 -3.56
CA GLN A 58 -2.35 -5.31 -3.46
C GLN A 58 -2.77 -5.53 -2.01
N LEU A 59 -1.95 -6.22 -1.23
CA LEU A 59 -2.24 -6.46 0.18
C LEU A 59 -2.26 -5.15 0.97
N LEU A 60 -1.35 -4.24 0.66
CA LEU A 60 -1.34 -2.93 1.31
C LEU A 60 -2.56 -2.11 0.94
N ILE A 61 -3.00 -2.18 -0.33
CA ILE A 61 -4.22 -1.49 -0.76
C ILE A 61 -5.44 -2.03 0.00
N GLU A 62 -5.53 -3.35 0.15
CA GLU A 62 -6.63 -3.96 0.90
C GLU A 62 -6.62 -3.52 2.36
N GLU A 63 -5.44 -3.48 2.98
CA GLU A 63 -5.32 -3.04 4.36
C GLU A 63 -5.70 -1.57 4.51
N MET A 64 -5.26 -0.73 3.57
CA MET A 64 -5.62 0.68 3.58
C MET A 64 -7.12 0.88 3.45
N GLY A 65 -7.78 0.04 2.63
CA GLY A 65 -9.23 0.07 2.51
C GLY A 65 -9.92 -0.24 3.82
N ARG A 66 -9.41 -1.23 4.57
CA ARG A 66 -9.96 -1.55 5.89
C ARG A 66 -9.80 -0.40 6.86
N ILE A 67 -8.63 0.25 6.86
CA ILE A 67 -8.39 1.40 7.71
C ILE A 67 -9.33 2.55 7.35
N GLN A 68 -9.49 2.81 6.05
CA GLN A 68 -10.33 3.90 5.55
C GLN A 68 -11.78 3.71 5.95
N HIS A 69 -12.28 2.49 5.90
CA HIS A 69 -13.67 2.18 6.24
C HIS A 69 -13.89 1.99 7.73
N GLY A 70 -12.83 2.08 8.53
CA GLY A 70 -12.95 1.93 9.98
C GLY A 70 -13.33 0.54 10.44
N ILE A 71 -13.01 -0.48 9.64
CA ILE A 71 -13.31 -1.86 10.00
C ILE A 71 -12.17 -2.38 10.87
N PHE A 72 -12.37 -2.31 12.16
CA PHE A 72 -11.44 -2.86 13.13
C PHE A 72 -12.11 -4.07 13.78
N ILE A 73 -11.47 -5.18 13.64
CA ILE A 73 -11.98 -6.41 14.25
C ILE A 73 -11.10 -6.79 15.41
#